data_ba92341c75e6b226b0ae90957d876481
#
_entry.id   ba92341c75e6b226b0ae90957d876481
#
_cell.length_a   1.000
_cell.length_b   1.000
_cell.length_c   1.000
_cell.angle_alpha   90.00
_cell.angle_beta   90.00
_cell.angle_gamma   90.00
#
_symmetry.space_group_name_H-M   'P 1'
#
loop_
_entity.id
_entity.type
_entity.pdbx_description
1 polymer ?
#
loop_
_entity_poly.entity_id
_entity_poly.type
_entity_poly.pdbx_seq_one_letter_code
_entity_poly.pdbx_strand_id
1 'polypeptide(L)'
;MKQRIHQIELFIKYPHEVQDELFRKLVHNARYTEFGQRYGFESIISYEHFRDRVPIHTYEKMYPYIERLMRGEQNILWPSEIKWFSKSSGTTNARSKFIPVSMEALEDCHMKGGKDMLSMYVNNYPETKIFDGKGLAIGGSHQINEFDPSATSYYGDVSAVILQHLPIWAQFIRTPSLETALMGNWEEKMEKMAKETIGDNVTNIAGVPTWTILLLQKIMDMQQKKNILEVWPNLEVFFHGAVSFAPYRNVFKSLIPSTSMRYWETYNASEGFFGIQDQKDSDELLLMLDYGIFYEFIPAEEIEIENVKAIRLSDVVLEKNYVLVISTNAGLWRYNIGDTIKFTSLNPYRIKISGRTKHFINAFGEELIVENAETAITIACEQTDAVIQNFTAAPIYLEARKKGGHEWIIEFSVQPKSLSEFSRVLDETLRSINSDYDAKRAHDLALVAPKVHCVEEGTFYLWMKKRGKLGGQNKVPRLFNSREYVDDILKMLAEA
;
A
#
# COMPACT_ATOMS: atom_id res chain seq x y z
N MET A 1 -11.25 -20.35 14.72
CA MET A 1 -11.34 -20.43 13.25
C MET A 1 -12.75 -20.78 12.76
N LYS A 2 -13.34 -21.96 13.06
CA LYS A 2 -14.67 -22.35 12.53
C LYS A 2 -15.78 -21.33 12.79
N GLN A 3 -15.89 -20.79 14.02
CA GLN A 3 -16.86 -19.76 14.34
C GLN A 3 -16.68 -18.50 13.47
N ARG A 4 -15.44 -18.13 13.17
CA ARG A 4 -15.15 -16.97 12.34
C ARG A 4 -15.52 -17.19 10.87
N ILE A 5 -15.23 -18.38 10.33
CA ILE A 5 -15.68 -18.75 8.97
C ILE A 5 -17.19 -18.63 8.85
N HIS A 6 -17.94 -19.11 9.85
CA HIS A 6 -19.40 -18.92 9.86
C HIS A 6 -19.83 -17.44 9.85
N GLN A 7 -19.14 -16.57 10.59
CA GLN A 7 -19.43 -15.12 10.53
C GLN A 7 -19.12 -14.52 9.14
N ILE A 8 -18.07 -15.00 8.48
CA ILE A 8 -17.75 -14.62 7.09
C ILE A 8 -18.86 -15.06 6.14
N GLU A 9 -19.35 -16.29 6.28
CA GLU A 9 -20.50 -16.79 5.51
C GLU A 9 -21.76 -15.94 5.73
N LEU A 10 -21.97 -15.43 6.96
CA LEU A 10 -23.10 -14.55 7.26
C LEU A 10 -23.00 -13.20 6.56
N PHE A 11 -21.83 -12.52 6.58
CA PHE A 11 -21.72 -11.27 5.86
C PHE A 11 -21.72 -11.44 4.34
N ILE A 12 -21.28 -12.58 3.82
CA ILE A 12 -21.46 -12.94 2.41
C ILE A 12 -22.93 -13.03 2.04
N LYS A 13 -23.72 -13.65 2.92
CA LYS A 13 -25.16 -13.84 2.71
C LYS A 13 -25.99 -12.56 2.90
N TYR A 14 -25.57 -11.69 3.82
CA TYR A 14 -26.27 -10.47 4.21
C TYR A 14 -25.35 -9.22 4.13
N PRO A 15 -24.74 -8.93 2.95
CA PRO A 15 -23.70 -7.90 2.84
C PRO A 15 -24.23 -6.49 3.13
N HIS A 16 -25.45 -6.20 2.69
CA HIS A 16 -26.05 -4.86 2.83
C HIS A 16 -26.47 -4.60 4.27
N GLU A 17 -27.07 -5.58 4.92
CA GLU A 17 -27.49 -5.49 6.33
C GLU A 17 -26.28 -5.26 7.24
N VAL A 18 -25.17 -5.98 6.99
CA VAL A 18 -23.93 -5.81 7.76
C VAL A 18 -23.36 -4.40 7.58
N GLN A 19 -23.31 -3.90 6.35
CA GLN A 19 -22.82 -2.54 6.08
C GLN A 19 -23.78 -1.47 6.63
N ASP A 20 -25.08 -1.67 6.58
CA ASP A 20 -26.06 -0.75 7.14
C ASP A 20 -26.02 -0.69 8.68
N GLU A 21 -25.86 -1.84 9.34
CA GLU A 21 -25.67 -1.91 10.80
C GLU A 21 -24.37 -1.21 11.21
N LEU A 22 -23.28 -1.50 10.50
CA LEU A 22 -21.99 -0.88 10.74
C LEU A 22 -22.04 0.63 10.56
N PHE A 23 -22.66 1.12 9.48
CA PHE A 23 -22.88 2.54 9.24
C PHE A 23 -23.57 3.22 10.42
N ARG A 24 -24.71 2.66 10.87
CA ARG A 24 -25.43 3.20 12.02
C ARG A 24 -24.59 3.22 13.29
N LYS A 25 -23.83 2.14 13.55
CA LYS A 25 -22.92 2.04 14.68
C LYS A 25 -21.82 3.11 14.66
N LEU A 26 -21.18 3.32 13.51
CA LEU A 26 -20.13 4.33 13.34
C LEU A 26 -20.67 5.74 13.61
N VAL A 27 -21.76 6.13 12.96
CA VAL A 27 -22.39 7.45 13.13
C VAL A 27 -22.86 7.66 14.56
N HIS A 28 -23.50 6.65 15.16
CA HIS A 28 -23.96 6.73 16.55
C HIS A 28 -22.81 6.90 17.54
N ASN A 29 -21.73 6.12 17.40
CA ASN A 29 -20.60 6.20 18.31
C ASN A 29 -19.92 7.56 18.27
N ALA A 30 -19.76 8.11 17.07
CA ALA A 30 -19.05 9.39 16.88
C ALA A 30 -19.93 10.64 17.04
N ARG A 31 -21.24 10.52 17.39
CA ARG A 31 -22.17 11.65 17.41
C ARG A 31 -21.79 12.80 18.33
N TYR A 32 -21.01 12.53 19.39
CA TYR A 32 -20.55 13.54 20.35
C TYR A 32 -19.06 13.93 20.18
N THR A 33 -18.39 13.43 19.16
CA THR A 33 -17.08 13.96 18.76
C THR A 33 -17.24 15.36 18.15
N GLU A 34 -16.16 16.12 18.08
CA GLU A 34 -16.17 17.42 17.41
C GLU A 34 -16.67 17.31 15.95
N PHE A 35 -16.13 16.32 15.21
CA PHE A 35 -16.54 16.05 13.84
C PHE A 35 -18.02 15.66 13.74
N GLY A 36 -18.49 14.78 14.62
CA GLY A 36 -19.89 14.37 14.67
C GLY A 36 -20.85 15.52 14.96
N GLN A 37 -20.49 16.40 15.89
CA GLN A 37 -21.27 17.61 16.19
C GLN A 37 -21.27 18.58 15.01
N ARG A 38 -20.12 18.81 14.38
CA ARG A 38 -19.99 19.68 13.20
C ARG A 38 -20.92 19.28 12.05
N TYR A 39 -21.07 17.98 11.81
CA TYR A 39 -21.90 17.45 10.74
C TYR A 39 -23.27 16.94 11.19
N GLY A 40 -23.63 17.15 12.47
CA GLY A 40 -24.94 16.83 13.02
C GLY A 40 -25.26 15.33 13.06
N PHE A 41 -24.29 14.50 13.44
CA PHE A 41 -24.44 13.02 13.46
C PHE A 41 -25.60 12.54 14.31
N GLU A 42 -25.94 13.26 15.39
CA GLU A 42 -27.08 12.91 16.26
C GLU A 42 -28.41 12.87 15.50
N SER A 43 -28.55 13.67 14.43
CA SER A 43 -29.78 13.76 13.62
C SER A 43 -29.66 13.01 12.27
N ILE A 44 -28.62 12.26 12.03
CA ILE A 44 -28.46 11.42 10.84
C ILE A 44 -29.26 10.12 11.06
N ILE A 45 -30.31 9.95 10.28
CA ILE A 45 -31.21 8.77 10.34
C ILE A 45 -31.09 7.86 9.10
N SER A 46 -30.42 8.33 8.04
CA SER A 46 -30.23 7.55 6.81
C SER A 46 -28.87 7.84 6.17
N TYR A 47 -28.46 6.96 5.25
CA TYR A 47 -27.27 7.15 4.45
C TYR A 47 -27.34 8.44 3.60
N GLU A 48 -28.50 8.76 3.02
CA GLU A 48 -28.70 9.97 2.22
C GLU A 48 -28.45 11.23 3.04
N HIS A 49 -28.93 11.28 4.30
CA HIS A 49 -28.63 12.38 5.22
C HIS A 49 -27.11 12.49 5.50
N PHE A 50 -26.44 11.37 5.66
CA PHE A 50 -24.99 11.35 5.88
C PHE A 50 -24.24 11.83 4.64
N ARG A 51 -24.57 11.27 3.48
CA ARG A 51 -23.95 11.63 2.19
C ARG A 51 -24.10 13.12 1.86
N ASP A 52 -25.27 13.68 2.13
CA ASP A 52 -25.57 15.07 1.77
C ASP A 52 -24.95 16.09 2.75
N ARG A 53 -24.66 15.67 4.00
CA ARG A 53 -24.04 16.53 5.04
C ARG A 53 -22.53 16.41 5.10
N VAL A 54 -21.99 15.20 4.96
CA VAL A 54 -20.57 14.95 5.09
C VAL A 54 -19.91 14.92 3.72
N PRO A 55 -19.04 15.86 3.39
CA PRO A 55 -18.35 15.84 2.11
C PRO A 55 -17.35 14.70 2.03
N ILE A 56 -16.93 14.33 0.82
CA ILE A 56 -15.80 13.44 0.61
C ILE A 56 -14.51 14.18 0.99
N HIS A 57 -13.69 13.53 1.79
CA HIS A 57 -12.44 14.09 2.31
C HIS A 57 -11.22 13.47 1.63
N THR A 58 -10.26 14.32 1.28
CA THR A 58 -8.87 13.93 1.02
C THR A 58 -8.08 14.01 2.33
N TYR A 59 -6.83 13.51 2.32
CA TYR A 59 -5.95 13.61 3.48
C TYR A 59 -5.75 15.07 3.93
N GLU A 60 -5.56 15.99 2.99
CA GLU A 60 -5.34 17.41 3.26
C GLU A 60 -6.53 18.05 4.02
N LYS A 61 -7.75 17.63 3.68
CA LYS A 61 -8.97 18.09 4.39
C LYS A 61 -9.11 17.48 5.78
N MET A 62 -8.58 16.25 5.98
CA MET A 62 -8.60 15.56 7.29
C MET A 62 -7.42 15.97 8.17
N TYR A 63 -6.29 16.40 7.58
CA TYR A 63 -5.05 16.68 8.29
C TYR A 63 -5.19 17.66 9.48
N PRO A 64 -5.96 18.77 9.40
CA PRO A 64 -6.13 19.66 10.54
C PRO A 64 -6.69 18.98 11.80
N TYR A 65 -7.56 17.99 11.64
CA TYR A 65 -8.07 17.18 12.75
C TYR A 65 -7.04 16.17 13.24
N ILE A 66 -6.36 15.52 12.29
CA ILE A 66 -5.32 14.52 12.58
C ILE A 66 -4.14 15.17 13.31
N GLU A 67 -3.70 16.37 12.90
CA GLU A 67 -2.62 17.10 13.55
C GLU A 67 -2.93 17.41 15.03
N ARG A 68 -4.16 17.80 15.32
CA ARG A 68 -4.61 18.04 16.70
C ARG A 68 -4.63 16.77 17.54
N LEU A 69 -5.08 15.64 16.95
CA LEU A 69 -4.98 14.33 17.59
C LEU A 69 -3.53 13.96 17.89
N MET A 70 -2.60 14.19 16.95
CA MET A 70 -1.17 13.95 17.14
C MET A 70 -0.56 14.81 18.26
N ARG A 71 -1.12 15.99 18.49
CA ARG A 71 -0.76 16.89 19.61
C ARG A 71 -1.43 16.53 20.94
N GLY A 72 -2.18 15.42 21.00
CA GLY A 72 -2.79 14.89 22.22
C GLY A 72 -4.24 15.32 22.45
N GLU A 73 -4.84 16.15 21.59
CA GLU A 73 -6.26 16.44 21.69
C GLU A 73 -7.07 15.18 21.36
N GLN A 74 -8.18 14.96 22.08
CA GLN A 74 -8.98 13.75 21.93
C GLN A 74 -10.45 14.08 21.63
N ASN A 75 -11.27 13.05 21.32
CA ASN A 75 -12.69 13.20 20.98
C ASN A 75 -12.95 14.12 19.78
N ILE A 76 -12.00 14.16 18.84
CA ILE A 76 -12.10 14.97 17.61
C ILE A 76 -12.81 14.20 16.52
N LEU A 77 -12.22 13.08 16.07
CA LEU A 77 -12.72 12.25 14.98
C LEU A 77 -13.42 10.99 15.47
N TRP A 78 -12.99 10.45 16.59
CA TRP A 78 -13.48 9.23 17.21
C TRP A 78 -13.53 9.39 18.74
N PRO A 79 -14.50 8.74 19.45
CA PRO A 79 -14.67 8.98 20.88
C PRO A 79 -13.62 8.32 21.77
N SER A 80 -13.06 7.18 21.35
CA SER A 80 -11.98 6.54 22.10
C SER A 80 -10.65 7.23 21.90
N GLU A 81 -9.74 7.06 22.86
CA GLU A 81 -8.41 7.65 22.82
C GLU A 81 -7.60 7.15 21.62
N ILE A 82 -7.00 8.07 20.86
CA ILE A 82 -6.10 7.78 19.74
C ILE A 82 -4.69 8.26 20.11
N LYS A 83 -3.78 7.31 20.30
CA LYS A 83 -2.35 7.55 20.57
C LYS A 83 -1.45 7.07 19.43
N TRP A 84 -1.93 6.18 18.60
CA TRP A 84 -1.14 5.58 17.53
C TRP A 84 -1.54 6.12 16.16
N PHE A 85 -0.53 6.36 15.35
CA PHE A 85 -0.69 6.82 13.98
C PHE A 85 0.12 5.93 13.05
N SER A 86 -0.54 5.40 12.03
CA SER A 86 0.14 4.67 10.98
C SER A 86 0.74 5.67 9.99
N LYS A 87 2.09 5.67 9.89
CA LYS A 87 2.80 6.47 8.91
C LYS A 87 2.72 5.78 7.56
N SER A 88 2.19 6.45 6.55
CA SER A 88 2.20 5.99 5.17
C SER A 88 3.01 6.93 4.31
N SER A 89 3.61 6.37 3.28
CA SER A 89 4.34 7.14 2.28
C SER A 89 3.38 7.90 1.37
N GLY A 90 3.87 8.99 0.86
CA GLY A 90 3.24 9.73 -0.24
C GLY A 90 2.12 10.63 0.14
N THR A 91 2.25 11.91 -0.19
CA THR A 91 1.15 12.83 -0.43
C THR A 91 1.59 14.10 -1.14
N THR A 92 0.62 14.84 -1.58
CA THR A 92 0.63 16.26 -1.84
C THR A 92 1.51 16.98 -0.81
N ASN A 93 2.53 17.70 -1.24
CA ASN A 93 3.50 18.46 -0.43
C ASN A 93 4.64 17.68 0.26
N ALA A 94 5.08 16.53 -0.29
CA ALA A 94 6.29 15.83 0.15
C ALA A 94 6.33 15.40 1.64
N ARG A 95 5.16 15.29 2.32
CA ARG A 95 5.07 14.86 3.71
C ARG A 95 4.38 13.52 3.84
N SER A 96 4.87 12.67 4.74
CA SER A 96 4.20 11.41 5.09
C SER A 96 2.79 11.66 5.62
N LYS A 97 1.84 10.76 5.32
CA LYS A 97 0.52 10.73 5.95
C LYS A 97 0.61 10.06 7.32
N PHE A 98 -0.17 10.57 8.25
CA PHE A 98 -0.34 9.97 9.57
C PHE A 98 -1.81 9.59 9.71
N ILE A 99 -2.10 8.31 9.64
CA ILE A 99 -3.46 7.77 9.72
C ILE A 99 -3.75 7.38 11.16
N PRO A 100 -4.80 7.93 11.79
CA PRO A 100 -5.14 7.59 13.16
C PRO A 100 -5.52 6.11 13.29
N VAL A 101 -5.04 5.46 14.35
CA VAL A 101 -5.33 4.06 14.68
C VAL A 101 -5.94 4.02 16.08
N SER A 102 -7.24 3.81 16.16
CA SER A 102 -7.93 3.54 17.43
C SER A 102 -7.71 2.08 17.85
N MET A 103 -7.98 1.77 19.11
CA MET A 103 -7.93 0.37 19.57
C MET A 103 -8.97 -0.49 18.85
N GLU A 104 -10.15 0.06 18.57
CA GLU A 104 -11.19 -0.62 17.79
C GLU A 104 -10.72 -0.93 16.37
N ALA A 105 -10.06 0.01 15.69
CA ALA A 105 -9.50 -0.23 14.36
C ALA A 105 -8.36 -1.25 14.41
N LEU A 106 -7.55 -1.23 15.44
CA LEU A 106 -6.48 -2.21 15.60
C LEU A 106 -7.03 -3.62 15.80
N GLU A 107 -8.01 -3.80 16.70
CA GLU A 107 -8.57 -5.11 17.07
C GLU A 107 -9.58 -5.64 16.03
N ASP A 108 -10.56 -4.81 15.66
CA ASP A 108 -11.69 -5.20 14.80
C ASP A 108 -11.35 -5.14 13.29
N CYS A 109 -10.24 -4.49 12.91
CA CYS A 109 -9.81 -4.42 11.52
C CYS A 109 -8.46 -5.13 11.32
N HIS A 110 -7.35 -4.51 11.74
CA HIS A 110 -6.00 -5.00 11.39
C HIS A 110 -5.69 -6.39 11.98
N MET A 111 -5.89 -6.58 13.28
CA MET A 111 -5.63 -7.88 13.92
C MET A 111 -6.65 -8.95 13.49
N LYS A 112 -7.91 -8.54 13.33
CA LYS A 112 -8.96 -9.43 12.82
C LYS A 112 -8.63 -9.87 11.39
N GLY A 113 -8.19 -8.95 10.52
CA GLY A 113 -7.75 -9.26 9.16
C GLY A 113 -6.62 -10.28 9.11
N GLY A 114 -5.60 -10.11 9.96
CA GLY A 114 -4.51 -11.08 10.07
C GLY A 114 -4.97 -12.47 10.54
N LYS A 115 -5.90 -12.53 11.51
CA LYS A 115 -6.51 -13.81 11.97
C LYS A 115 -7.37 -14.45 10.88
N ASP A 116 -8.11 -13.63 10.13
CA ASP A 116 -9.00 -14.13 9.08
C ASP A 116 -8.22 -14.60 7.85
N MET A 117 -7.12 -13.95 7.51
CA MET A 117 -6.19 -14.43 6.50
C MET A 117 -5.75 -15.88 6.79
N LEU A 118 -5.30 -16.15 8.03
CA LEU A 118 -4.94 -17.50 8.45
C LEU A 118 -6.15 -18.44 8.46
N SER A 119 -7.33 -17.97 8.92
CA SER A 119 -8.53 -18.80 8.99
C SER A 119 -9.03 -19.21 7.61
N MET A 120 -9.02 -18.29 6.63
CA MET A 120 -9.40 -18.58 5.25
C MET A 120 -8.39 -19.51 4.57
N TYR A 121 -7.09 -19.29 4.82
CA TYR A 121 -6.07 -20.19 4.30
C TYR A 121 -6.27 -21.62 4.82
N VAL A 122 -6.41 -21.81 6.14
CA VAL A 122 -6.67 -23.12 6.75
C VAL A 122 -7.97 -23.75 6.25
N ASN A 123 -9.02 -22.95 6.05
CA ASN A 123 -10.29 -23.45 5.51
C ASN A 123 -10.13 -23.99 4.08
N ASN A 124 -9.28 -23.37 3.27
CA ASN A 124 -8.95 -23.80 1.91
C ASN A 124 -7.98 -25.00 1.90
N TYR A 125 -7.09 -25.08 2.88
CA TYR A 125 -6.06 -26.11 3.00
C TYR A 125 -6.09 -26.77 4.38
N PRO A 126 -7.07 -27.65 4.66
CA PRO A 126 -7.22 -28.29 5.98
C PRO A 126 -6.01 -29.15 6.41
N GLU A 127 -5.22 -29.60 5.45
CA GLU A 127 -4.00 -30.39 5.65
C GLU A 127 -2.76 -29.53 5.97
N THR A 128 -2.91 -28.21 6.03
CA THR A 128 -1.81 -27.26 6.23
C THR A 128 -1.05 -27.50 7.53
N LYS A 129 0.25 -27.28 7.49
CA LYS A 129 1.17 -27.39 8.63
C LYS A 129 1.77 -26.03 9.04
N ILE A 130 1.13 -24.92 8.67
CA ILE A 130 1.66 -23.58 8.99
C ILE A 130 1.85 -23.34 10.48
N PHE A 131 1.15 -24.07 11.35
CA PHE A 131 1.28 -23.97 12.81
C PHE A 131 2.28 -24.97 13.42
N ASP A 132 2.88 -25.84 12.62
CA ASP A 132 3.92 -26.76 13.08
C ASP A 132 5.30 -26.07 13.22
N GLY A 133 5.39 -24.80 12.82
CA GLY A 133 6.55 -23.95 12.92
C GLY A 133 6.21 -22.49 13.18
N LYS A 134 7.16 -21.61 12.87
CA LYS A 134 7.01 -20.15 13.05
C LYS A 134 6.61 -19.45 11.76
N GLY A 135 5.81 -18.41 11.90
CA GLY A 135 5.56 -17.43 10.84
C GLY A 135 6.63 -16.33 10.82
N LEU A 136 7.29 -16.15 9.69
CA LEU A 136 8.19 -15.03 9.48
C LEU A 136 7.37 -13.77 9.11
N ALA A 137 7.46 -12.73 9.94
CA ALA A 137 6.82 -11.45 9.68
C ALA A 137 7.87 -10.36 9.46
N ILE A 138 7.84 -9.74 8.28
CA ILE A 138 8.71 -8.61 7.94
C ILE A 138 7.91 -7.33 8.14
N GLY A 139 8.08 -6.71 9.31
CA GLY A 139 7.39 -5.46 9.68
C GLY A 139 8.27 -4.22 9.49
N GLY A 140 7.64 -3.05 9.44
CA GLY A 140 8.31 -1.76 9.48
C GLY A 140 8.88 -1.41 10.87
N SER A 141 9.21 -0.15 11.08
CA SER A 141 9.70 0.39 12.34
C SER A 141 8.68 1.34 12.97
N HIS A 142 8.84 1.70 14.24
CA HIS A 142 8.04 2.74 14.88
C HIS A 142 8.93 3.86 15.40
N GLN A 143 8.33 5.04 15.59
CA GLN A 143 9.00 6.22 16.10
C GLN A 143 8.08 6.94 17.07
N ILE A 144 8.67 7.57 18.08
CA ILE A 144 7.94 8.50 18.96
C ILE A 144 7.64 9.78 18.17
N ASN A 145 6.44 10.31 18.32
CA ASN A 145 6.05 11.55 17.67
C ASN A 145 6.89 12.72 18.19
N GLU A 146 7.54 13.44 17.29
CA GLU A 146 8.38 14.59 17.62
C GLU A 146 7.64 15.95 17.51
N PHE A 147 6.36 15.96 17.13
CA PHE A 147 5.60 17.21 16.95
C PHE A 147 5.43 18.00 18.25
N ASP A 148 5.24 17.28 19.36
CA ASP A 148 5.14 17.86 20.68
C ASP A 148 5.79 16.91 21.69
N PRO A 149 6.89 17.31 22.38
CA PRO A 149 7.53 16.48 23.39
C PRO A 149 6.63 16.12 24.57
N SER A 150 5.55 16.88 24.80
CA SER A 150 4.53 16.60 25.83
C SER A 150 3.43 15.67 25.35
N ALA A 151 3.29 15.47 24.04
CA ALA A 151 2.30 14.56 23.47
C ALA A 151 2.74 13.10 23.64
N THR A 152 1.84 12.27 24.12
CA THR A 152 2.06 10.81 24.24
C THR A 152 1.63 10.07 22.98
N SER A 153 1.93 10.64 21.81
CA SER A 153 1.56 10.10 20.51
C SER A 153 2.73 9.35 19.86
N TYR A 154 2.41 8.23 19.20
CA TYR A 154 3.40 7.36 18.58
C TYR A 154 3.03 7.15 17.11
N TYR A 155 4.05 7.04 16.26
CA TYR A 155 3.83 6.71 14.85
C TYR A 155 4.85 5.70 14.34
N GLY A 156 4.44 4.92 13.36
CA GLY A 156 5.26 3.95 12.66
C GLY A 156 4.46 3.32 11.53
N ASP A 157 5.06 2.40 10.79
CA ASP A 157 4.31 1.61 9.81
C ASP A 157 3.17 0.85 10.49
N VAL A 158 2.05 0.62 9.79
CA VAL A 158 0.91 -0.12 10.36
C VAL A 158 1.30 -1.49 10.89
N SER A 159 2.23 -2.18 10.20
CA SER A 159 2.78 -3.47 10.66
C SER A 159 3.51 -3.37 12.00
N ALA A 160 4.23 -2.27 12.24
CA ALA A 160 4.90 -2.02 13.52
C ALA A 160 3.89 -1.76 14.64
N VAL A 161 2.85 -0.96 14.36
CA VAL A 161 1.74 -0.72 15.32
C VAL A 161 1.07 -2.05 15.69
N ILE A 162 0.76 -2.91 14.71
CA ILE A 162 0.17 -4.23 14.95
C ILE A 162 1.10 -5.08 15.82
N LEU A 163 2.39 -5.14 15.49
CA LEU A 163 3.38 -5.96 16.21
C LEU A 163 3.53 -5.57 17.68
N GLN A 164 3.45 -4.26 17.98
CA GLN A 164 3.50 -3.74 19.36
C GLN A 164 2.33 -4.23 20.23
N HIS A 165 1.18 -4.49 19.62
CA HIS A 165 -0.05 -4.85 20.32
C HIS A 165 -0.39 -6.33 20.24
N LEU A 166 0.47 -7.15 19.62
CA LEU A 166 0.25 -8.58 19.58
C LEU A 166 0.30 -9.18 21.00
N PRO A 167 -0.58 -10.14 21.30
CA PRO A 167 -0.55 -10.82 22.58
C PRO A 167 0.78 -11.59 22.76
N ILE A 168 1.24 -11.72 24.00
CA ILE A 168 2.54 -12.33 24.36
C ILE A 168 2.73 -13.71 23.71
N TRP A 169 1.68 -14.53 23.67
CA TRP A 169 1.78 -15.87 23.05
C TRP A 169 2.13 -15.84 21.55
N ALA A 170 1.80 -14.77 20.84
CA ALA A 170 2.12 -14.63 19.43
C ALA A 170 3.64 -14.55 19.18
N GLN A 171 4.44 -14.19 20.18
CA GLN A 171 5.89 -14.17 20.09
C GLN A 171 6.50 -15.59 19.99
N PHE A 172 5.81 -16.61 20.45
CA PHE A 172 6.29 -18.00 20.39
C PHE A 172 6.07 -18.66 19.03
N ILE A 173 5.11 -18.16 18.26
CA ILE A 173 4.74 -18.72 16.95
C ILE A 173 5.23 -17.87 15.78
N ARG A 174 6.03 -16.83 16.03
CA ARG A 174 6.57 -15.94 15.01
C ARG A 174 8.07 -15.74 15.15
N THR A 175 8.68 -15.29 14.07
CA THR A 175 10.08 -14.86 13.97
C THR A 175 10.17 -13.64 13.02
N PRO A 176 11.16 -12.75 13.16
CA PRO A 176 12.16 -12.67 14.22
C PRO A 176 11.57 -12.19 15.56
N SER A 177 12.45 -11.93 16.54
CA SER A 177 12.08 -11.28 17.81
C SER A 177 11.43 -9.92 17.58
N LEU A 178 10.62 -9.44 18.55
CA LEU A 178 9.99 -8.12 18.45
C LEU A 178 11.02 -7.01 18.33
N GLU A 179 12.11 -7.09 19.07
CA GLU A 179 13.23 -6.14 19.03
C GLU A 179 13.77 -6.01 17.60
N THR A 180 14.09 -7.12 16.95
CA THR A 180 14.60 -7.15 15.58
C THR A 180 13.55 -6.68 14.58
N ALA A 181 12.30 -7.11 14.73
CA ALA A 181 11.20 -6.72 13.84
C ALA A 181 10.95 -5.19 13.83
N LEU A 182 11.24 -4.50 14.93
CA LEU A 182 11.01 -3.06 15.09
C LEU A 182 12.26 -2.18 14.89
N MET A 183 13.40 -2.76 14.52
CA MET A 183 14.61 -1.98 14.24
C MET A 183 14.36 -0.97 13.11
N GLY A 184 14.87 0.26 13.30
CA GLY A 184 14.76 1.34 12.32
C GLY A 184 15.80 1.26 11.21
N ASN A 185 17.01 0.78 11.50
CA ASN A 185 18.07 0.61 10.51
C ASN A 185 17.84 -0.68 9.70
N TRP A 186 17.53 -0.53 8.41
CA TRP A 186 17.18 -1.65 7.55
C TRP A 186 18.33 -2.63 7.29
N GLU A 187 19.57 -2.19 7.19
CA GLU A 187 20.72 -3.08 6.97
C GLU A 187 20.95 -3.98 8.16
N GLU A 188 21.05 -3.37 9.35
CA GLU A 188 21.22 -4.10 10.61
C GLU A 188 20.04 -5.04 10.87
N LYS A 189 18.81 -4.54 10.59
CA LYS A 189 17.58 -5.31 10.71
C LYS A 189 17.62 -6.55 9.83
N MET A 190 17.94 -6.40 8.53
CA MET A 190 17.99 -7.52 7.58
C MET A 190 19.07 -8.54 7.97
N GLU A 191 20.21 -8.07 8.48
CA GLU A 191 21.27 -8.98 8.95
C GLU A 191 20.86 -9.73 10.21
N LYS A 192 20.27 -9.03 11.18
CA LYS A 192 19.81 -9.64 12.44
C LYS A 192 18.65 -10.60 12.19
N MET A 193 17.69 -10.22 11.34
CA MET A 193 16.59 -11.08 10.90
C MET A 193 17.12 -12.37 10.27
N ALA A 194 18.06 -12.26 9.31
CA ALA A 194 18.63 -13.44 8.67
C ALA A 194 19.30 -14.38 9.72
N LYS A 195 20.12 -13.83 10.63
CA LYS A 195 20.78 -14.63 11.68
C LYS A 195 19.81 -15.31 12.64
N GLU A 196 18.75 -14.60 13.06
CA GLU A 196 17.75 -15.15 13.99
C GLU A 196 16.90 -16.25 13.36
N THR A 197 16.56 -16.11 12.07
CA THR A 197 15.57 -16.99 11.43
C THR A 197 16.15 -18.21 10.75
N ILE A 198 17.45 -18.24 10.48
CA ILE A 198 18.13 -19.39 9.85
C ILE A 198 17.89 -20.70 10.63
N GLY A 199 17.92 -20.67 11.96
CA GLY A 199 17.72 -21.83 12.82
C GLY A 199 16.28 -22.19 13.12
N ASP A 200 15.32 -21.38 12.67
CA ASP A 200 13.90 -21.59 12.93
C ASP A 200 13.25 -22.51 11.90
N ASN A 201 12.24 -23.26 12.32
CA ASN A 201 11.35 -23.97 11.41
C ASN A 201 10.30 -22.98 10.86
N VAL A 202 10.66 -22.26 9.78
CA VAL A 202 9.75 -21.31 9.14
C VAL A 202 8.80 -22.04 8.21
N THR A 203 7.50 -21.93 8.48
CA THR A 203 6.43 -22.57 7.70
C THR A 203 5.64 -21.61 6.83
N ASN A 204 5.65 -20.33 7.18
CA ASN A 204 4.98 -19.29 6.42
C ASN A 204 5.71 -17.96 6.53
N ILE A 205 5.53 -17.12 5.54
CA ILE A 205 6.07 -15.75 5.48
C ILE A 205 4.91 -14.79 5.30
N ALA A 206 4.95 -13.64 5.95
CA ALA A 206 4.05 -12.51 5.73
C ALA A 206 4.87 -11.24 5.51
N GLY A 207 4.64 -10.56 4.38
CA GLY A 207 5.41 -9.35 4.07
C GLY A 207 5.24 -8.83 2.66
N VAL A 208 5.94 -7.73 2.38
CA VAL A 208 6.01 -7.13 1.05
C VAL A 208 6.99 -7.94 0.19
N PRO A 209 6.66 -8.27 -1.07
CA PRO A 209 7.48 -9.09 -1.94
C PRO A 209 8.94 -8.67 -2.03
N THR A 210 9.23 -7.39 -2.22
CA THR A 210 10.60 -6.88 -2.39
C THR A 210 11.49 -7.14 -1.19
N TRP A 211 11.02 -6.82 0.02
CA TRP A 211 11.77 -7.05 1.24
C TRP A 211 11.95 -8.54 1.54
N THR A 212 10.95 -9.33 1.20
CA THR A 212 11.02 -10.79 1.33
C THR A 212 12.10 -11.36 0.42
N ILE A 213 12.15 -10.96 -0.86
CA ILE A 213 13.21 -11.39 -1.80
C ILE A 213 14.60 -11.09 -1.24
N LEU A 214 14.82 -9.86 -0.77
CA LEU A 214 16.13 -9.45 -0.23
C LEU A 214 16.54 -10.28 0.98
N LEU A 215 15.60 -10.56 1.90
CA LEU A 215 15.87 -11.40 3.06
C LEU A 215 16.18 -12.86 2.66
N LEU A 216 15.38 -13.45 1.76
CA LEU A 216 15.62 -14.81 1.28
C LEU A 216 16.99 -14.95 0.60
N GLN A 217 17.35 -13.99 -0.27
CA GLN A 217 18.67 -13.96 -0.92
C GLN A 217 19.80 -13.88 0.11
N LYS A 218 19.67 -12.96 1.09
CA LYS A 218 20.67 -12.81 2.14
C LYS A 218 20.86 -14.10 2.96
N ILE A 219 19.78 -14.78 3.32
CA ILE A 219 19.83 -16.06 4.05
C ILE A 219 20.51 -17.15 3.21
N MET A 220 20.15 -17.25 1.93
CA MET A 220 20.76 -18.22 1.01
C MET A 220 22.27 -17.97 0.85
N ASP A 221 22.70 -16.72 0.70
CA ASP A 221 24.12 -16.36 0.59
C ASP A 221 24.88 -16.69 1.88
N MET A 222 24.34 -16.36 3.06
CA MET A 222 24.95 -16.67 4.35
C MET A 222 25.09 -18.18 4.58
N GLN A 223 24.15 -18.97 4.10
CA GLN A 223 24.14 -20.43 4.25
C GLN A 223 24.75 -21.18 3.06
N GLN A 224 25.19 -20.45 2.03
CA GLN A 224 25.72 -21.02 0.78
C GLN A 224 24.76 -22.03 0.14
N LYS A 225 23.44 -21.71 0.17
CA LYS A 225 22.35 -22.54 -0.36
C LYS A 225 21.88 -22.06 -1.72
N LYS A 226 21.37 -22.99 -2.54
CA LYS A 226 20.87 -22.68 -3.88
C LYS A 226 19.43 -22.18 -3.90
N ASN A 227 18.65 -22.58 -2.89
CA ASN A 227 17.27 -22.17 -2.71
C ASN A 227 16.91 -22.18 -1.22
N ILE A 228 15.81 -21.50 -0.86
CA ILE A 228 15.45 -21.32 0.54
C ILE A 228 14.92 -22.60 1.21
N LEU A 229 14.41 -23.57 0.44
CA LEU A 229 13.91 -24.84 1.00
C LEU A 229 15.04 -25.72 1.58
N GLU A 230 16.29 -25.45 1.22
CA GLU A 230 17.43 -26.07 1.87
C GLU A 230 17.70 -25.51 3.28
N VAL A 231 17.11 -24.35 3.62
CA VAL A 231 17.15 -23.73 4.95
C VAL A 231 15.83 -23.98 5.68
N TRP A 232 14.70 -23.76 5.01
CA TRP A 232 13.35 -23.92 5.56
C TRP A 232 12.54 -24.96 4.76
N PRO A 233 12.79 -26.25 4.99
CA PRO A 233 12.17 -27.32 4.19
C PRO A 233 10.64 -27.41 4.32
N ASN A 234 10.07 -26.83 5.38
CA ASN A 234 8.65 -26.85 5.68
C ASN A 234 7.94 -25.54 5.28
N LEU A 235 8.59 -24.65 4.53
CA LEU A 235 7.98 -23.43 4.04
C LEU A 235 6.85 -23.75 3.05
N GLU A 236 5.63 -23.30 3.38
CA GLU A 236 4.40 -23.70 2.70
C GLU A 236 3.70 -22.54 1.97
N VAL A 237 3.68 -21.33 2.57
CA VAL A 237 2.93 -20.21 2.03
C VAL A 237 3.62 -18.87 2.25
N PHE A 238 3.44 -17.97 1.27
CA PHE A 238 3.77 -16.55 1.37
C PHE A 238 2.48 -15.72 1.31
N PHE A 239 2.15 -15.07 2.41
CA PHE A 239 1.10 -14.08 2.52
C PHE A 239 1.67 -12.72 2.08
N HIS A 240 1.14 -12.15 1.01
CA HIS A 240 1.67 -10.94 0.42
C HIS A 240 0.61 -9.89 0.15
N GLY A 241 1.04 -8.65 -0.02
CA GLY A 241 0.20 -7.51 -0.33
C GLY A 241 1.04 -6.25 -0.54
N ALA A 242 0.40 -5.09 -0.48
CA ALA A 242 0.97 -3.75 -0.65
C ALA A 242 1.43 -3.39 -2.06
N VAL A 243 1.98 -4.33 -2.83
CA VAL A 243 2.41 -4.13 -4.22
C VAL A 243 1.92 -5.29 -5.08
N SER A 244 1.79 -5.07 -6.40
CA SER A 244 1.45 -6.14 -7.34
C SER A 244 2.47 -7.28 -7.27
N PHE A 245 1.99 -8.50 -7.09
CA PHE A 245 2.85 -9.70 -7.01
C PHE A 245 3.30 -10.23 -8.37
N ALA A 246 2.55 -9.93 -9.42
CA ALA A 246 2.80 -10.49 -10.76
C ALA A 246 4.26 -10.34 -11.25
N PRO A 247 4.93 -9.17 -11.11
CA PRO A 247 6.31 -9.00 -11.55
C PRO A 247 7.32 -9.87 -10.78
N TYR A 248 7.01 -10.24 -9.55
CA TYR A 248 7.91 -10.97 -8.65
C TYR A 248 7.72 -12.49 -8.67
N ARG A 249 6.62 -12.98 -9.25
CA ARG A 249 6.25 -14.41 -9.24
C ARG A 249 7.37 -15.33 -9.72
N ASN A 250 8.07 -14.96 -10.79
CA ASN A 250 9.16 -15.78 -11.33
C ASN A 250 10.40 -15.79 -10.42
N VAL A 251 10.70 -14.66 -9.76
CA VAL A 251 11.78 -14.57 -8.79
C VAL A 251 11.49 -15.49 -7.60
N PHE A 252 10.27 -15.43 -7.05
CA PHE A 252 9.86 -16.33 -5.97
C PHE A 252 9.92 -17.80 -6.39
N LYS A 253 9.50 -18.16 -7.59
CA LYS A 253 9.63 -19.55 -8.10
C LYS A 253 11.08 -20.01 -8.17
N SER A 254 12.04 -19.13 -8.47
CA SER A 254 13.46 -19.47 -8.48
C SER A 254 14.05 -19.59 -7.09
N LEU A 255 13.62 -18.75 -6.13
CA LEU A 255 14.07 -18.79 -4.75
C LEU A 255 13.45 -19.96 -3.97
N ILE A 256 12.21 -20.32 -4.30
CA ILE A 256 11.41 -21.38 -3.67
C ILE A 256 10.93 -22.35 -4.76
N PRO A 257 11.78 -23.25 -5.25
CA PRO A 257 11.47 -24.14 -6.37
C PRO A 257 10.58 -25.32 -5.93
N SER A 258 9.36 -25.02 -5.50
CA SER A 258 8.37 -26.01 -5.07
C SER A 258 7.05 -25.81 -5.79
N THR A 259 6.46 -26.89 -6.27
CA THR A 259 5.09 -26.89 -6.84
C THR A 259 4.00 -26.80 -5.77
N SER A 260 4.34 -27.08 -4.50
CA SER A 260 3.42 -26.97 -3.37
C SER A 260 3.47 -25.61 -2.69
N MET A 261 4.40 -24.72 -3.06
CA MET A 261 4.46 -23.37 -2.51
C MET A 261 3.24 -22.55 -2.93
N ARG A 262 2.58 -21.96 -1.96
CA ARG A 262 1.35 -21.18 -2.17
C ARG A 262 1.62 -19.70 -1.99
N TYR A 263 0.91 -18.88 -2.75
CA TYR A 263 0.96 -17.42 -2.68
C TYR A 263 -0.45 -16.94 -2.38
N TRP A 264 -0.61 -16.20 -1.28
CA TRP A 264 -1.92 -15.81 -0.76
C TRP A 264 -1.98 -14.29 -0.60
N GLU A 265 -2.86 -13.66 -1.36
CA GLU A 265 -2.89 -12.21 -1.46
C GLU A 265 -3.81 -11.57 -0.43
N THR A 266 -3.40 -10.39 0.05
CA THR A 266 -4.20 -9.54 0.93
C THR A 266 -4.16 -8.10 0.46
N TYR A 267 -5.24 -7.37 0.70
CA TYR A 267 -5.30 -5.94 0.48
C TYR A 267 -5.46 -5.23 1.82
N ASN A 268 -4.35 -4.71 2.32
CA ASN A 268 -4.28 -3.91 3.53
C ASN A 268 -3.48 -2.63 3.29
N ALA A 269 -3.87 -1.57 3.97
CA ALA A 269 -3.23 -0.26 3.95
C ALA A 269 -3.18 0.30 5.38
N SER A 270 -2.57 1.47 5.53
CA SER A 270 -2.56 2.20 6.81
C SER A 270 -3.96 2.53 7.31
N GLU A 271 -4.89 2.74 6.38
CA GLU A 271 -6.28 3.11 6.62
C GLU A 271 -7.18 1.94 7.03
N GLY A 272 -6.77 0.70 6.72
CA GLY A 272 -7.56 -0.48 7.05
C GLY A 272 -7.14 -1.75 6.32
N PHE A 273 -7.84 -2.82 6.61
CA PHE A 273 -7.70 -4.12 5.96
C PHE A 273 -8.96 -4.38 5.13
N PHE A 274 -8.85 -4.47 3.81
CA PHE A 274 -10.00 -4.40 2.92
C PHE A 274 -10.36 -5.72 2.26
N GLY A 275 -9.39 -6.53 1.90
CA GLY A 275 -9.62 -7.75 1.15
C GLY A 275 -8.65 -8.88 1.46
N ILE A 276 -9.13 -10.10 1.32
CA ILE A 276 -8.36 -11.34 1.53
C ILE A 276 -8.72 -12.30 0.41
N GLN A 277 -7.71 -12.92 -0.19
CA GLN A 277 -7.93 -14.05 -1.09
C GLN A 277 -8.69 -15.14 -0.32
N ASP A 278 -9.82 -15.59 -0.86
CA ASP A 278 -10.69 -16.60 -0.26
C ASP A 278 -10.78 -17.90 -1.08
N GLN A 279 -10.17 -17.94 -2.26
CA GLN A 279 -10.17 -19.07 -3.18
C GLN A 279 -8.77 -19.50 -3.56
N LYS A 280 -8.58 -20.80 -3.78
CA LYS A 280 -7.32 -21.36 -4.31
C LYS A 280 -7.06 -20.81 -5.72
N ASP A 281 -5.79 -20.54 -6.00
CA ASP A 281 -5.31 -20.14 -7.33
C ASP A 281 -6.05 -18.95 -7.96
N SER A 282 -6.65 -18.08 -7.12
CA SER A 282 -7.34 -16.87 -7.51
C SER A 282 -6.49 -15.63 -7.23
N ASP A 283 -6.64 -14.61 -8.04
CA ASP A 283 -6.13 -13.25 -7.83
C ASP A 283 -7.25 -12.27 -7.42
N GLU A 284 -8.40 -12.82 -7.01
CA GLU A 284 -9.54 -12.08 -6.51
C GLU A 284 -9.54 -12.07 -4.98
N LEU A 285 -9.97 -10.95 -4.42
CA LEU A 285 -10.03 -10.76 -2.97
C LEU A 285 -11.47 -10.61 -2.52
N LEU A 286 -11.90 -11.40 -1.54
CA LEU A 286 -13.16 -11.18 -0.85
C LEU A 286 -13.11 -9.84 -0.13
N LEU A 287 -14.06 -8.94 -0.41
CA LEU A 287 -14.19 -7.67 0.29
C LEU A 287 -14.69 -7.93 1.72
N MET A 288 -13.93 -7.47 2.72
CA MET A 288 -14.23 -7.72 4.13
C MET A 288 -15.19 -6.67 4.68
N LEU A 289 -16.43 -7.07 4.99
CA LEU A 289 -17.52 -6.14 5.25
C LEU A 289 -17.76 -5.84 6.74
N ASP A 290 -17.08 -6.54 7.65
CA ASP A 290 -17.32 -6.45 9.11
C ASP A 290 -16.07 -6.01 9.90
N TYR A 291 -15.19 -5.22 9.26
CA TYR A 291 -13.93 -4.74 9.84
C TYR A 291 -13.99 -3.30 10.39
N GLY A 292 -15.17 -2.83 10.78
CA GLY A 292 -15.31 -1.46 11.26
C GLY A 292 -15.17 -0.41 10.15
N ILE A 293 -15.33 -0.81 8.87
CA ILE A 293 -15.21 0.04 7.70
C ILE A 293 -16.52 0.05 6.91
N PHE A 294 -17.15 1.20 6.80
CA PHE A 294 -18.26 1.42 5.89
C PHE A 294 -17.73 1.89 4.54
N TYR A 295 -18.16 1.23 3.48
CA TYR A 295 -17.66 1.43 2.12
C TYR A 295 -18.62 2.25 1.26
N GLU A 296 -18.05 3.20 0.54
CA GLU A 296 -18.67 3.93 -0.55
C GLU A 296 -17.74 3.89 -1.78
N PHE A 297 -18.29 4.09 -2.95
CA PHE A 297 -17.58 3.94 -4.22
C PHE A 297 -17.88 5.11 -5.14
N ILE A 298 -16.83 5.65 -5.80
CA ILE A 298 -16.98 6.66 -6.84
C ILE A 298 -16.55 6.01 -8.15
N PRO A 299 -17.38 6.01 -9.21
CA PRO A 299 -16.92 5.62 -10.53
C PRO A 299 -15.63 6.35 -10.90
N ALA A 300 -14.58 5.62 -11.30
CA ALA A 300 -13.24 6.21 -11.47
C ALA A 300 -13.22 7.35 -12.52
N GLU A 301 -14.06 7.24 -13.53
CA GLU A 301 -14.23 8.27 -14.56
C GLU A 301 -14.91 9.57 -14.05
N GLU A 302 -15.56 9.52 -12.89
CA GLU A 302 -16.29 10.63 -12.29
C GLU A 302 -15.50 11.37 -11.19
N ILE A 303 -14.29 10.92 -10.84
CA ILE A 303 -13.54 11.44 -9.68
C ILE A 303 -13.23 12.95 -9.78
N GLU A 304 -13.11 13.48 -10.98
CA GLU A 304 -12.82 14.90 -11.22
C GLU A 304 -14.09 15.76 -11.29
N ILE A 305 -15.29 15.16 -11.22
CA ILE A 305 -16.55 15.89 -11.23
C ILE A 305 -16.71 16.61 -9.89
N GLU A 306 -16.96 17.90 -9.96
CA GLU A 306 -17.24 18.71 -8.78
C GLU A 306 -18.49 18.19 -8.06
N ASN A 307 -18.39 17.98 -6.74
CA ASN A 307 -19.45 17.42 -5.90
C ASN A 307 -19.92 16.01 -6.33
N VAL A 308 -19.01 15.19 -6.84
CA VAL A 308 -19.29 13.81 -7.20
C VAL A 308 -19.96 13.06 -6.04
N LYS A 309 -20.96 12.25 -6.36
CA LYS A 309 -21.68 11.44 -5.38
C LYS A 309 -21.12 10.03 -5.37
N ALA A 310 -20.66 9.60 -4.20
CA ALA A 310 -20.34 8.21 -3.97
C ALA A 310 -21.62 7.38 -3.90
N ILE A 311 -21.52 6.12 -4.32
CA ILE A 311 -22.59 5.12 -4.31
C ILE A 311 -22.33 4.06 -3.24
N ARG A 312 -23.35 3.31 -2.88
CA ARG A 312 -23.29 2.23 -1.90
C ARG A 312 -22.82 0.92 -2.54
N LEU A 313 -22.48 -0.05 -1.71
CA LEU A 313 -22.13 -1.41 -2.14
C LEU A 313 -23.24 -2.08 -2.97
N SER A 314 -24.52 -1.76 -2.71
CA SER A 314 -25.67 -2.26 -3.48
C SER A 314 -25.71 -1.78 -4.93
N ASP A 315 -25.05 -0.67 -5.25
CA ASP A 315 -25.21 0.03 -6.52
C ASP A 315 -24.00 -0.18 -7.46
N VAL A 316 -22.99 -0.93 -6.99
CA VAL A 316 -21.82 -1.24 -7.80
C VAL A 316 -22.15 -2.26 -8.90
N VAL A 317 -21.43 -2.18 -10.01
CA VAL A 317 -21.57 -3.12 -11.13
C VAL A 317 -20.23 -3.79 -11.44
N LEU A 318 -20.31 -4.96 -12.07
CA LEU A 318 -19.12 -5.73 -12.48
C LEU A 318 -18.27 -4.97 -13.49
N GLU A 319 -16.98 -5.23 -13.45
CA GLU A 319 -15.96 -4.79 -14.41
C GLU A 319 -15.79 -3.27 -14.53
N LYS A 320 -16.48 -2.46 -13.72
CA LYS A 320 -16.30 -1.02 -13.63
C LYS A 320 -15.25 -0.69 -12.56
N ASN A 321 -14.39 0.30 -12.84
CA ASN A 321 -13.41 0.80 -11.88
C ASN A 321 -14.05 1.79 -10.93
N TYR A 322 -13.76 1.64 -9.64
CA TYR A 322 -14.27 2.51 -8.58
C TYR A 322 -13.13 3.00 -7.70
N VAL A 323 -13.19 4.27 -7.34
CA VAL A 323 -12.37 4.85 -6.27
C VAL A 323 -13.00 4.45 -4.93
N LEU A 324 -12.18 3.93 -4.02
CA LEU A 324 -12.63 3.49 -2.71
C LEU A 324 -12.69 4.66 -1.73
N VAL A 325 -13.87 4.87 -1.15
CA VAL A 325 -14.15 5.85 -0.09
C VAL A 325 -14.57 5.10 1.16
N ILE A 326 -14.01 5.46 2.31
CA ILE A 326 -14.23 4.74 3.56
C ILE A 326 -14.65 5.67 4.71
N SER A 327 -15.48 5.12 5.60
CA SER A 327 -15.70 5.67 6.93
C SER A 327 -15.35 4.60 7.96
N THR A 328 -14.49 4.91 8.94
CA THR A 328 -13.88 3.89 9.80
C THR A 328 -14.10 4.15 11.29
N ASN A 329 -13.93 3.10 12.08
CA ASN A 329 -13.90 3.15 13.54
C ASN A 329 -12.59 3.74 14.12
N ALA A 330 -11.78 4.41 13.29
CA ALA A 330 -10.67 5.27 13.68
C ALA A 330 -10.93 6.76 13.37
N GLY A 331 -12.15 7.08 12.88
CA GLY A 331 -12.55 8.45 12.60
C GLY A 331 -12.16 8.99 11.23
N LEU A 332 -11.80 8.15 10.28
CA LEU A 332 -11.80 8.56 8.88
C LEU A 332 -13.24 8.60 8.39
N TRP A 333 -13.69 9.75 7.90
CA TRP A 333 -15.07 9.98 7.49
C TRP A 333 -15.14 10.35 6.01
N ARG A 334 -15.81 9.48 5.22
CA ARG A 334 -15.90 9.58 3.77
C ARG A 334 -14.54 9.91 3.13
N TYR A 335 -13.54 9.18 3.59
CA TYR A 335 -12.15 9.40 3.23
C TYR A 335 -11.83 8.68 1.92
N ASN A 336 -11.39 9.43 0.91
CA ASN A 336 -10.88 8.90 -0.35
C ASN A 336 -9.44 8.44 -0.13
N ILE A 337 -9.21 7.12 -0.16
CA ILE A 337 -7.88 6.54 0.03
C ILE A 337 -6.97 6.69 -1.19
N GLY A 338 -7.56 7.00 -2.35
CA GLY A 338 -6.84 7.16 -3.61
C GLY A 338 -6.64 5.87 -4.41
N ASP A 339 -7.02 4.71 -3.87
CA ASP A 339 -6.94 3.44 -4.58
C ASP A 339 -8.19 3.22 -5.45
N THR A 340 -7.99 2.56 -6.58
CA THR A 340 -9.07 2.10 -7.45
C THR A 340 -9.18 0.58 -7.42
N ILE A 341 -10.41 0.12 -7.37
CA ILE A 341 -10.76 -1.31 -7.37
C ILE A 341 -11.78 -1.60 -8.48
N LYS A 342 -11.88 -2.86 -8.83
CA LYS A 342 -12.87 -3.38 -9.75
C LYS A 342 -13.56 -4.58 -9.12
N PHE A 343 -14.90 -4.63 -9.20
CA PHE A 343 -15.66 -5.79 -8.76
C PHE A 343 -15.62 -6.88 -9.83
N THR A 344 -15.22 -8.07 -9.42
CA THR A 344 -15.20 -9.28 -10.27
C THR A 344 -16.33 -10.24 -9.93
N SER A 345 -16.95 -10.08 -8.75
CA SER A 345 -18.13 -10.80 -8.31
C SER A 345 -18.97 -9.91 -7.39
N LEU A 346 -20.30 -10.05 -7.45
CA LEU A 346 -21.23 -9.37 -6.56
C LEU A 346 -21.84 -10.30 -5.50
N ASN A 347 -21.64 -11.61 -5.62
CA ASN A 347 -22.11 -12.60 -4.65
C ASN A 347 -21.18 -13.81 -4.61
N PRO A 348 -20.23 -13.84 -3.66
CA PRO A 348 -19.87 -12.79 -2.72
C PRO A 348 -19.20 -11.58 -3.43
N TYR A 349 -19.13 -10.45 -2.75
CA TYR A 349 -18.40 -9.29 -3.26
C TYR A 349 -16.89 -9.58 -3.30
N ARG A 350 -16.35 -9.73 -4.50
CA ARG A 350 -14.91 -9.85 -4.73
C ARG A 350 -14.40 -8.72 -5.57
N ILE A 351 -13.18 -8.32 -5.30
CA ILE A 351 -12.53 -7.18 -5.92
C ILE A 351 -11.13 -7.55 -6.43
N LYS A 352 -10.65 -6.76 -7.37
CA LYS A 352 -9.23 -6.64 -7.73
C LYS A 352 -8.80 -5.19 -7.57
N ILE A 353 -7.59 -4.98 -7.12
CA ILE A 353 -6.97 -3.66 -7.12
C ILE A 353 -6.64 -3.33 -8.58
N SER A 354 -7.20 -2.25 -9.10
CA SER A 354 -7.00 -1.84 -10.50
C SER A 354 -5.98 -0.71 -10.67
N GLY A 355 -5.61 -0.03 -9.57
CA GLY A 355 -4.62 1.05 -9.59
C GLY A 355 -4.86 2.12 -8.53
N ARG A 356 -4.50 3.35 -8.88
CA ARG A 356 -4.74 4.56 -8.09
C ARG A 356 -5.31 5.67 -8.94
N THR A 357 -5.97 6.62 -8.29
CA THR A 357 -6.53 7.83 -8.94
C THR A 357 -5.46 8.79 -9.44
N LYS A 358 -4.26 8.76 -8.87
CA LYS A 358 -3.11 9.55 -9.29
C LYS A 358 -2.06 8.65 -9.95
N HIS A 359 -1.33 9.22 -10.94
CA HIS A 359 -0.17 8.57 -11.53
C HIS A 359 0.94 8.44 -10.49
N PHE A 360 1.49 7.24 -10.34
CA PHE A 360 2.49 6.92 -9.33
C PHE A 360 3.32 5.69 -9.73
N ILE A 361 4.47 5.51 -9.09
CA ILE A 361 5.26 4.27 -9.12
C ILE A 361 5.31 3.71 -7.69
N ASN A 362 4.92 2.44 -7.54
CA ASN A 362 4.94 1.73 -6.26
C ASN A 362 5.31 0.26 -6.50
N ALA A 363 6.45 0.00 -7.12
CA ALA A 363 6.91 -1.35 -7.40
C ALA A 363 7.63 -1.97 -6.19
N PHE A 364 8.19 -1.15 -5.30
CA PHE A 364 9.00 -1.54 -4.16
C PHE A 364 8.40 -1.09 -2.82
N GLY A 365 7.25 -0.45 -2.84
CA GLY A 365 6.65 0.22 -1.68
C GLY A 365 7.18 1.64 -1.48
N GLU A 366 7.67 2.29 -2.54
CA GLU A 366 8.21 3.65 -2.52
C GLU A 366 7.16 4.73 -2.72
N GLU A 367 5.98 4.37 -3.20
CA GLU A 367 4.84 5.29 -3.45
C GLU A 367 5.25 6.65 -4.05
N LEU A 368 6.05 6.61 -5.11
CA LEU A 368 6.50 7.81 -5.82
C LEU A 368 5.34 8.42 -6.61
N ILE A 369 4.87 9.59 -6.20
CA ILE A 369 3.77 10.32 -6.86
C ILE A 369 4.29 11.38 -7.83
N VAL A 370 3.41 11.89 -8.70
CA VAL A 370 3.78 12.88 -9.73
C VAL A 370 4.38 14.14 -9.11
N GLU A 371 3.85 14.61 -7.99
CA GLU A 371 4.37 15.79 -7.30
C GLU A 371 5.82 15.61 -6.83
N ASN A 372 6.20 14.38 -6.38
CA ASN A 372 7.60 14.09 -6.07
C ASN A 372 8.48 14.15 -7.32
N ALA A 373 8.01 13.55 -8.42
CA ALA A 373 8.72 13.53 -9.70
C ALA A 373 8.90 14.94 -10.25
N GLU A 374 7.85 15.75 -10.28
CA GLU A 374 7.90 17.13 -10.78
C GLU A 374 8.80 18.01 -9.93
N THR A 375 8.75 17.90 -8.61
CA THR A 375 9.63 18.62 -7.69
C THR A 375 11.09 18.24 -7.92
N ALA A 376 11.40 16.95 -8.01
CA ALA A 376 12.76 16.47 -8.19
C ALA A 376 13.35 16.87 -9.57
N ILE A 377 12.53 16.78 -10.62
CA ILE A 377 12.91 17.25 -11.95
C ILE A 377 13.15 18.77 -11.96
N THR A 378 12.29 19.56 -11.32
CA THR A 378 12.45 21.02 -11.26
C THR A 378 13.78 21.38 -10.62
N ILE A 379 14.10 20.80 -9.46
CA ILE A 379 15.38 21.05 -8.77
C ILE A 379 16.58 20.56 -9.61
N ALA A 380 16.47 19.41 -10.27
CA ALA A 380 17.50 18.91 -11.14
C ALA A 380 17.75 19.84 -12.36
N CYS A 381 16.69 20.37 -12.95
CA CYS A 381 16.77 21.37 -14.01
C CYS A 381 17.45 22.66 -13.54
N GLU A 382 17.05 23.21 -12.39
CA GLU A 382 17.64 24.43 -11.81
C GLU A 382 19.14 24.28 -11.55
N GLN A 383 19.57 23.14 -11.01
CA GLN A 383 20.98 22.91 -10.67
C GLN A 383 21.88 22.59 -11.89
N THR A 384 21.28 22.14 -12.99
CA THR A 384 22.03 21.73 -14.20
C THR A 384 21.82 22.64 -15.42
N ASP A 385 21.13 23.77 -15.23
CA ASP A 385 20.75 24.70 -16.30
C ASP A 385 19.97 24.02 -17.45
N ALA A 386 19.20 22.97 -17.13
CA ALA A 386 18.40 22.21 -18.09
C ALA A 386 16.96 22.74 -18.17
N VAL A 387 16.30 22.51 -19.32
CA VAL A 387 14.87 22.78 -19.50
C VAL A 387 14.22 21.57 -20.14
N ILE A 388 13.20 21.04 -19.51
CA ILE A 388 12.44 19.90 -20.03
C ILE A 388 11.18 20.33 -20.77
N GLN A 389 10.76 19.53 -21.75
CA GLN A 389 9.43 19.62 -22.36
C GLN A 389 8.48 18.58 -21.82
N ASN A 390 8.93 17.33 -21.71
CA ASN A 390 8.12 16.21 -21.25
C ASN A 390 8.97 15.16 -20.56
N PHE A 391 8.30 14.34 -19.74
CA PHE A 391 8.90 13.14 -19.18
C PHE A 391 7.85 12.07 -18.90
N THR A 392 8.31 10.82 -18.81
CA THR A 392 7.61 9.69 -18.23
C THR A 392 8.58 8.80 -17.49
N ALA A 393 8.10 8.08 -16.47
CA ALA A 393 8.92 7.12 -15.77
C ALA A 393 8.12 5.86 -15.42
N ALA A 394 8.85 4.73 -15.35
CA ALA A 394 8.31 3.43 -14.97
C ALA A 394 9.34 2.66 -14.12
N PRO A 395 8.90 1.62 -13.34
CA PRO A 395 9.82 0.81 -12.57
C PRO A 395 10.67 -0.11 -13.46
N ILE A 396 11.90 -0.38 -13.02
CA ILE A 396 12.71 -1.53 -13.44
C ILE A 396 12.52 -2.57 -12.32
N TYR A 397 11.78 -3.63 -12.58
CA TYR A 397 11.48 -4.63 -11.56
C TYR A 397 12.71 -5.43 -11.16
N LEU A 398 12.73 -5.90 -9.91
CA LEU A 398 13.73 -6.83 -9.39
C LEU A 398 13.72 -8.13 -10.20
N GLU A 399 14.90 -8.54 -10.65
CA GLU A 399 15.14 -9.88 -11.21
C GLU A 399 16.08 -10.66 -10.30
N ALA A 400 16.19 -11.97 -10.51
CA ALA A 400 17.16 -12.78 -9.79
C ALA A 400 18.58 -12.20 -9.98
N ARG A 401 19.20 -11.76 -8.87
CA ARG A 401 20.54 -11.12 -8.80
C ARG A 401 20.67 -9.73 -9.47
N LYS A 402 19.56 -9.09 -9.87
CA LYS A 402 19.57 -7.69 -10.34
C LYS A 402 18.73 -6.83 -9.44
N LYS A 403 19.23 -5.65 -9.10
CA LYS A 403 18.49 -4.67 -8.30
C LYS A 403 17.43 -3.99 -9.15
N GLY A 404 16.36 -3.51 -8.51
CA GLY A 404 15.35 -2.71 -9.17
C GLY A 404 15.73 -1.23 -9.26
N GLY A 405 14.87 -0.45 -9.92
CA GLY A 405 15.12 1.00 -10.09
C GLY A 405 13.94 1.68 -10.76
N HIS A 406 14.13 2.93 -11.11
CA HIS A 406 13.23 3.67 -11.97
C HIS A 406 13.92 4.03 -13.29
N GLU A 407 13.20 3.88 -14.38
CA GLU A 407 13.67 4.26 -15.73
C GLU A 407 12.85 5.46 -16.20
N TRP A 408 13.56 6.53 -16.50
CA TRP A 408 13.00 7.83 -16.86
C TRP A 408 13.34 8.14 -18.30
N ILE A 409 12.34 8.54 -19.09
CA ILE A 409 12.51 9.09 -20.43
C ILE A 409 12.20 10.57 -20.34
N ILE A 410 13.18 11.42 -20.68
CA ILE A 410 13.07 12.87 -20.55
C ILE A 410 13.41 13.52 -21.89
N GLU A 411 12.47 14.33 -22.37
CA GLU A 411 12.63 15.20 -23.54
C GLU A 411 13.05 16.59 -23.07
N PHE A 412 14.25 17.00 -23.42
CA PHE A 412 14.81 18.31 -23.06
C PHE A 412 14.67 19.29 -24.21
N SER A 413 14.27 20.54 -23.94
CA SER A 413 14.47 21.68 -24.83
C SER A 413 15.84 22.34 -24.66
N VAL A 414 16.41 22.25 -23.44
CA VAL A 414 17.80 22.57 -23.16
C VAL A 414 18.43 21.44 -22.37
N GLN A 415 19.39 20.73 -22.96
CA GLN A 415 20.02 19.59 -22.31
C GLN A 415 20.91 20.03 -21.13
N PRO A 416 20.97 19.20 -20.05
CA PRO A 416 21.91 19.47 -18.96
C PRO A 416 23.33 19.33 -19.43
N LYS A 417 24.25 20.13 -18.87
CA LYS A 417 25.68 20.05 -19.13
C LYS A 417 26.26 18.66 -18.85
N SER A 418 25.65 17.95 -17.89
CA SER A 418 26.00 16.58 -17.51
C SER A 418 24.72 15.80 -17.14
N LEU A 419 24.39 14.77 -17.90
CA LEU A 419 23.25 13.90 -17.63
C LEU A 419 23.46 13.11 -16.33
N SER A 420 24.70 12.75 -16.01
CA SER A 420 25.02 12.06 -14.75
C SER A 420 24.78 12.96 -13.54
N GLU A 421 25.09 14.25 -13.63
CA GLU A 421 24.83 15.22 -12.58
C GLU A 421 23.31 15.45 -12.42
N PHE A 422 22.58 15.60 -13.53
CA PHE A 422 21.13 15.68 -13.50
C PHE A 422 20.51 14.47 -12.79
N SER A 423 20.93 13.25 -13.15
CA SER A 423 20.42 12.02 -12.54
C SER A 423 20.77 11.94 -11.05
N ARG A 424 21.94 12.42 -10.63
CA ARG A 424 22.34 12.48 -9.22
C ARG A 424 21.44 13.43 -8.42
N VAL A 425 21.23 14.64 -8.93
CA VAL A 425 20.36 15.63 -8.27
C VAL A 425 18.92 15.14 -8.22
N LEU A 426 18.42 14.51 -9.28
CA LEU A 426 17.10 13.87 -9.31
C LEU A 426 16.96 12.84 -8.19
N ASP A 427 17.92 11.92 -8.06
CA ASP A 427 17.91 10.87 -7.02
C ASP A 427 17.98 11.46 -5.60
N GLU A 428 18.93 12.38 -5.35
CA GLU A 428 19.09 13.01 -4.05
C GLU A 428 17.85 13.81 -3.63
N THR A 429 17.20 14.48 -4.57
CA THR A 429 15.96 15.20 -4.31
C THR A 429 14.83 14.22 -3.97
N LEU A 430 14.64 13.17 -4.77
CA LEU A 430 13.64 12.15 -4.50
C LEU A 430 13.83 11.53 -3.10
N ARG A 431 15.07 11.23 -2.71
CA ARG A 431 15.42 10.73 -1.39
C ARG A 431 15.06 11.72 -0.28
N SER A 432 15.28 12.99 -0.49
CA SER A 432 15.02 14.04 0.51
C SER A 432 13.53 14.29 0.75
N ILE A 433 12.69 14.09 -0.28
CA ILE A 433 11.25 14.41 -0.22
C ILE A 433 10.33 13.19 -0.07
N ASN A 434 10.87 11.98 -0.24
CA ASN A 434 10.11 10.74 -0.10
C ASN A 434 10.88 9.74 0.76
N SER A 435 10.45 9.58 2.02
CA SER A 435 11.12 8.72 3.01
C SER A 435 11.12 7.24 2.64
N ASP A 436 10.10 6.77 1.90
CA ASP A 436 10.03 5.37 1.48
C ASP A 436 10.95 5.12 0.28
N TYR A 437 11.03 6.07 -0.65
CA TYR A 437 12.05 6.03 -1.71
C TYR A 437 13.46 6.02 -1.10
N ASP A 438 13.75 6.90 -0.11
CA ASP A 438 15.07 6.92 0.55
C ASP A 438 15.38 5.61 1.26
N ALA A 439 14.41 5.03 1.99
CA ALA A 439 14.58 3.73 2.63
C ALA A 439 14.94 2.60 1.64
N LYS A 440 14.33 2.59 0.43
CA LYS A 440 14.61 1.61 -0.62
C LYS A 440 15.93 1.88 -1.35
N ARG A 441 16.34 3.17 -1.42
CA ARG A 441 17.62 3.62 -2.01
C ARG A 441 18.80 3.45 -1.07
N ALA A 442 18.55 3.32 0.27
CA ALA A 442 19.61 3.17 1.26
C ALA A 442 20.56 2.04 0.85
N HIS A 443 21.86 2.36 0.65
CA HIS A 443 22.91 1.43 0.23
C HIS A 443 22.56 0.58 -1.00
N ASP A 444 21.72 1.11 -1.90
CA ASP A 444 21.20 0.36 -3.06
C ASP A 444 20.55 -0.98 -2.70
N LEU A 445 19.87 -1.06 -1.56
CA LEU A 445 19.29 -2.31 -1.08
C LEU A 445 18.24 -2.88 -2.05
N ALA A 446 17.21 -2.09 -2.36
CA ALA A 446 16.14 -2.49 -3.27
C ALA A 446 16.17 -1.74 -4.59
N LEU A 447 16.43 -0.43 -4.52
CA LEU A 447 16.49 0.48 -5.66
C LEU A 447 17.93 0.93 -5.93
N VAL A 448 18.34 0.94 -7.20
CA VAL A 448 19.52 1.68 -7.66
C VAL A 448 19.13 3.10 -8.08
N ALA A 449 20.12 3.94 -8.34
CA ALA A 449 19.91 5.29 -8.86
C ALA A 449 19.05 5.28 -10.14
N PRO A 450 18.26 6.34 -10.39
CA PRO A 450 17.42 6.45 -11.57
C PRO A 450 18.22 6.33 -12.87
N LYS A 451 17.72 5.50 -13.79
CA LYS A 451 18.26 5.43 -15.15
C LYS A 451 17.53 6.45 -16.00
N VAL A 452 18.25 7.48 -16.46
CA VAL A 452 17.69 8.56 -17.27
C VAL A 452 18.10 8.41 -18.73
N HIS A 453 17.08 8.39 -19.61
CA HIS A 453 17.26 8.47 -21.07
C HIS A 453 16.91 9.89 -21.52
N CYS A 454 17.86 10.54 -22.18
CA CYS A 454 17.63 11.77 -22.90
C CYS A 454 17.12 11.43 -24.31
N VAL A 455 15.97 11.97 -24.68
CA VAL A 455 15.39 11.77 -26.02
C VAL A 455 15.30 13.10 -26.77
N GLU A 456 15.25 13.02 -28.10
CA GLU A 456 15.19 14.18 -29.00
C GLU A 456 13.82 14.90 -28.86
N GLU A 457 13.84 16.21 -29.15
CA GLU A 457 12.66 17.05 -29.19
C GLU A 457 11.63 16.51 -30.20
N GLY A 458 10.35 16.43 -29.78
CA GLY A 458 9.27 15.87 -30.57
C GLY A 458 9.05 14.35 -30.40
N THR A 459 9.88 13.66 -29.60
CA THR A 459 9.72 12.21 -29.34
C THR A 459 8.33 11.88 -28.76
N PHE A 460 7.90 12.60 -27.71
CA PHE A 460 6.59 12.37 -27.12
C PHE A 460 5.44 12.76 -28.06
N TYR A 461 5.63 13.76 -28.89
CA TYR A 461 4.64 14.12 -29.90
C TYR A 461 4.45 12.99 -30.91
N LEU A 462 5.55 12.43 -31.45
CA LEU A 462 5.53 11.31 -32.40
C LEU A 462 4.90 10.06 -31.77
N TRP A 463 5.27 9.76 -30.53
CA TRP A 463 4.71 8.64 -29.78
C TRP A 463 3.18 8.79 -29.57
N MET A 464 2.71 9.96 -29.13
CA MET A 464 1.27 10.24 -28.97
C MET A 464 0.53 10.16 -30.30
N LYS A 465 1.16 10.62 -31.40
CA LYS A 465 0.59 10.52 -32.76
C LYS A 465 0.43 9.06 -33.17
N LYS A 466 1.45 8.22 -32.97
CA LYS A 466 1.42 6.79 -33.28
C LYS A 466 0.29 6.07 -32.53
N ARG A 467 0.00 6.49 -31.30
CA ARG A 467 -1.09 5.97 -30.47
C ARG A 467 -2.49 6.54 -30.78
N GLY A 468 -2.62 7.46 -31.72
CA GLY A 468 -3.89 8.12 -32.03
C GLY A 468 -4.40 9.03 -30.90
N LYS A 469 -3.52 9.51 -30.02
CA LYS A 469 -3.84 10.30 -28.83
C LYS A 469 -3.31 11.73 -28.93
N LEU A 470 -3.20 12.29 -30.13
CA LEU A 470 -2.86 13.70 -30.31
C LEU A 470 -4.08 14.61 -30.12
N GLY A 471 -3.87 15.68 -29.34
CA GLY A 471 -4.87 16.75 -29.15
C GLY A 471 -5.89 16.48 -28.03
N GLY A 472 -6.72 17.47 -27.76
CA GLY A 472 -7.71 17.42 -26.69
C GLY A 472 -7.08 17.42 -25.30
N GLN A 473 -7.64 16.63 -24.39
CA GLN A 473 -7.17 16.52 -23.00
C GLN A 473 -6.13 15.41 -22.79
N ASN A 474 -5.62 14.79 -23.86
CA ASN A 474 -4.63 13.74 -23.75
C ASN A 474 -3.27 14.31 -23.33
N LYS A 475 -2.73 13.85 -22.20
CA LYS A 475 -1.41 14.22 -21.68
C LYS A 475 -0.49 13.00 -21.65
N VAL A 476 0.81 13.23 -21.73
CA VAL A 476 1.81 12.19 -21.48
C VAL A 476 1.69 11.73 -20.01
N PRO A 477 1.47 10.44 -19.75
CA PRO A 477 1.46 9.92 -18.37
C PRO A 477 2.83 10.11 -17.72
N ARG A 478 2.88 10.85 -16.61
CA ARG A 478 4.14 11.20 -15.93
C ARG A 478 4.79 10.02 -15.26
N LEU A 479 4.01 9.26 -14.49
CA LEU A 479 4.45 8.07 -13.78
C LEU A 479 3.49 6.93 -14.08
N PHE A 480 4.02 5.74 -14.28
CA PHE A 480 3.19 4.58 -14.53
C PHE A 480 3.79 3.33 -13.86
N ASN A 481 2.96 2.58 -13.13
CA ASN A 481 3.42 1.42 -12.37
C ASN A 481 3.69 0.19 -13.26
N SER A 482 3.33 0.24 -14.55
CA SER A 482 3.74 -0.71 -15.57
C SER A 482 4.75 -0.10 -16.52
N ARG A 483 5.48 -0.93 -17.24
CA ARG A 483 6.49 -0.48 -18.22
C ARG A 483 5.93 -0.16 -19.61
N GLU A 484 4.63 -0.30 -19.80
CA GLU A 484 3.98 -0.20 -21.12
C GLU A 484 4.42 1.02 -21.93
N TYR A 485 4.42 2.20 -21.31
CA TYR A 485 4.74 3.45 -22.02
C TYR A 485 6.22 3.62 -22.25
N VAL A 486 7.05 3.30 -21.26
CA VAL A 486 8.50 3.38 -21.37
C VAL A 486 9.00 2.40 -22.42
N ASP A 487 8.53 1.15 -22.38
CA ASP A 487 8.95 0.12 -23.34
C ASP A 487 8.47 0.43 -24.77
N ASP A 488 7.25 0.99 -24.94
CA ASP A 488 6.72 1.41 -26.23
C ASP A 488 7.54 2.56 -26.85
N ILE A 489 7.94 3.55 -26.03
CA ILE A 489 8.81 4.65 -26.48
C ILE A 489 10.22 4.13 -26.82
N LEU A 490 10.82 3.31 -25.94
CA LEU A 490 12.16 2.74 -26.20
C LEU A 490 12.19 1.88 -27.46
N LYS A 491 11.12 1.10 -27.71
CA LYS A 491 10.98 0.33 -28.96
C LYS A 491 10.87 1.23 -30.17
N MET A 492 10.07 2.29 -30.09
CA MET A 492 9.95 3.27 -31.19
C MET A 492 11.29 3.91 -31.52
N LEU A 493 12.11 4.25 -30.50
CA LEU A 493 13.45 4.81 -30.69
C LEU A 493 14.45 3.82 -31.27
N ALA A 494 14.30 2.52 -31.01
CA ALA A 494 15.16 1.48 -31.56
C ALA A 494 14.82 1.12 -33.02
N GLU A 495 13.59 1.42 -33.46
CA GLU A 495 13.10 1.19 -34.83
C GLU A 495 13.35 2.39 -35.75
N ALA A 496 13.71 3.57 -35.21
CA ALA A 496 13.99 4.81 -35.94
C ALA A 496 15.49 4.95 -36.28
#